data_c3317403b6733bae4a244925afe4c722
#
_entry.id   c3317403b6733bae4a244925afe4c722
#
_cell.length_a   1.000
_cell.length_b   1.000
_cell.length_c   1.000
_cell.angle_alpha   90.00
_cell.angle_beta   90.00
_cell.angle_gamma   90.00
#
_symmetry.space_group_name_H-M   'P 1'
#
loop_
_entity.id
_entity.type
_entity.pdbx_description
1 polymer ?
#
loop_
_entity_poly.entity_id
_entity_poly.type
_entity_poly.pdbx_seq_one_letter_code
_entity_poly.pdbx_strand_id
1 'polypeptide(L)'
;MKRLIYIIIGIAPLLFASCGPQAEAEELVEQFMEQNMREGLNPSSVHFTDVDSTHAMTDSIVKNLRQLARQGKRYRPDLKYAPDEPFKKLMVTRVKYELENEEVSDTYYLDMNLTRVVAFKEN
;
A
#
# COMPACT_ATOMS: atom_id res chain seq x y z
N MET A 1 4.13 -10.98 32.01
CA MET A 1 4.29 -10.70 31.43
C MET A 1 4.03 -10.53 30.76
N LYS A 2 3.68 -10.26 30.63
CA LYS A 2 3.53 -9.83 29.78
C LYS A 2 2.87 -9.21 29.74
N ARG A 3 2.47 -9.06 30.13
CA ARG A 3 1.88 -8.42 29.88
C ARG A 3 1.77 -7.51 29.89
N LEU A 4 1.88 -7.21 30.22
CA LEU A 4 1.98 -6.34 29.97
C LEU A 4 1.87 -5.77 29.45
N ILE A 5 1.70 -5.84 29.45
CA ILE A 5 1.84 -5.31 28.68
C ILE A 5 1.17 -4.86 28.39
N TYR A 6 0.69 -5.02 28.42
CA TYR A 6 0.06 -4.53 27.83
C TYR A 6 -0.39 -3.73 28.13
N ILE A 7 -0.44 -3.86 28.92
CA ILE A 7 -0.88 -2.90 29.14
C ILE A 7 -0.59 -1.79 28.68
N ILE A 8 0.17 -1.84 28.66
CA ILE A 8 0.54 -0.86 27.91
C ILE A 8 -0.41 -0.31 27.16
N ILE A 9 -1.29 -0.83 27.40
CA ILE A 9 -2.34 -0.48 26.70
C ILE A 9 -2.86 0.84 26.99
N GLY A 10 -2.65 1.34 28.12
CA GLY A 10 -3.10 2.64 28.47
C GLY A 10 -2.59 3.70 27.55
N ILE A 11 -1.60 3.35 26.79
CA ILE A 11 -1.02 4.30 25.89
C ILE A 11 -1.71 4.29 24.58
N ALA A 12 -2.48 3.29 24.32
CA ALA A 12 -3.14 3.12 23.06
C ALA A 12 -3.93 4.35 22.60
N PRO A 13 -4.65 5.05 23.46
CA PRO A 13 -5.39 6.22 22.98
C PRO A 13 -4.52 7.27 22.33
N LEU A 14 -3.31 7.37 22.77
CA LEU A 14 -2.40 8.33 22.18
C LEU A 14 -2.02 7.91 20.76
N LEU A 15 -1.99 6.62 20.53
CA LEU A 15 -1.68 6.13 19.22
C LEU A 15 -2.80 6.42 18.25
N PHE A 16 -4.03 6.42 18.72
CA PHE A 16 -5.13 6.74 17.83
C PHE A 16 -5.02 8.14 17.26
N ALA A 17 -4.52 9.05 18.03
CA ALA A 17 -4.39 10.41 17.57
C ALA A 17 -3.41 10.50 16.40
N SER A 18 -2.46 9.57 16.35
CA SER A 18 -1.48 9.55 15.28
C SER A 18 -1.83 8.57 14.18
N CYS A 19 -2.97 7.85 14.34
CA CYS A 19 -3.41 6.87 13.35
C CYS A 19 -4.41 7.52 12.43
N GLY A 20 -4.26 8.34 11.64
CA GLY A 20 -5.22 8.89 10.71
C GLY A 20 -5.13 8.17 9.38
N PRO A 21 -5.70 8.76 8.34
CA PRO A 21 -5.67 8.16 7.01
C PRO A 21 -4.26 7.88 6.53
N GLN A 22 -3.30 8.71 6.90
CA GLN A 22 -1.91 8.52 6.50
C GLN A 22 -1.38 7.19 7.05
N ALA A 23 -1.57 6.94 8.34
CA ALA A 23 -1.08 5.72 8.96
C ALA A 23 -1.80 4.48 8.42
N GLU A 24 -3.10 4.59 8.18
CA GLU A 24 -3.88 3.49 7.63
C GLU A 24 -3.42 3.14 6.22
N ALA A 25 -3.16 4.15 5.40
CA ALA A 25 -2.70 3.94 4.05
C ALA A 25 -1.32 3.27 4.03
N GLU A 26 -0.42 3.74 4.88
CA GLU A 26 0.92 3.17 4.96
C GLU A 26 0.88 1.70 5.38
N GLU A 27 0.06 1.38 6.38
CA GLU A 27 -0.06 0.01 6.83
C GLU A 27 -0.64 -0.88 5.74
N LEU A 28 -1.65 -0.39 5.04
CA LEU A 28 -2.28 -1.14 3.98
C LEU A 28 -1.29 -1.46 2.85
N VAL A 29 -0.49 -0.48 2.45
CA VAL A 29 0.51 -0.68 1.42
C VAL A 29 1.59 -1.65 1.90
N GLU A 30 2.04 -1.51 3.13
CA GLU A 30 3.06 -2.40 3.67
C GLU A 30 2.58 -3.85 3.71
N GLN A 31 1.34 -4.07 4.10
CA GLN A 31 0.77 -5.40 4.10
C GLN A 31 0.67 -5.97 2.68
N PHE A 32 0.27 -5.13 1.73
CA PHE A 32 0.16 -5.55 0.35
C PHE A 32 1.54 -5.97 -0.19
N MET A 33 2.56 -5.17 0.09
CA MET A 33 3.92 -5.49 -0.33
C MET A 33 4.39 -6.79 0.31
N GLU A 34 4.17 -6.96 1.60
CA GLU A 34 4.61 -8.14 2.32
C GLU A 34 3.96 -9.41 1.78
N GLN A 35 2.67 -9.33 1.46
CA GLN A 35 1.92 -10.50 1.03
C GLN A 35 2.14 -10.86 -0.44
N ASN A 36 2.50 -9.89 -1.27
CA ASN A 36 2.45 -10.09 -2.72
C ASN A 36 3.76 -9.87 -3.45
N MET A 37 4.76 -9.30 -2.82
CA MET A 37 6.04 -9.07 -3.47
C MET A 37 6.75 -10.41 -3.73
N ARG A 38 7.53 -10.48 -4.80
CA ARG A 38 8.26 -11.71 -5.13
C ARG A 38 9.21 -12.09 -4.01
N GLU A 39 9.37 -13.38 -3.80
CA GLU A 39 10.31 -13.89 -2.81
C GLU A 39 11.71 -13.40 -3.11
N GLY A 40 12.46 -13.14 -2.06
CA GLY A 40 13.83 -12.67 -2.20
C GLY A 40 13.98 -11.17 -2.32
N LEU A 41 12.88 -10.46 -2.53
CA LEU A 41 12.92 -9.01 -2.56
C LEU A 41 12.66 -8.49 -1.15
N ASN A 42 13.58 -7.69 -0.64
CA ASN A 42 13.50 -7.17 0.72
C ASN A 42 13.61 -5.66 0.70
N PRO A 43 12.49 -4.97 0.64
CA PRO A 43 12.53 -3.50 0.64
C PRO A 43 13.05 -2.97 1.96
N SER A 44 13.84 -1.91 1.89
CA SER A 44 14.37 -1.23 3.07
C SER A 44 14.28 0.27 2.85
N SER A 45 14.42 1.02 3.94
CA SER A 45 14.37 2.49 3.90
C SER A 45 13.09 2.99 3.24
N VAL A 46 11.97 2.46 3.70
CA VAL A 46 10.66 2.75 3.11
C VAL A 46 10.15 4.12 3.55
N HIS A 47 9.82 4.96 2.59
CA HIS A 47 9.29 6.31 2.85
C HIS A 47 8.04 6.55 2.02
N PHE A 48 7.02 7.09 2.67
CA PHE A 48 5.74 7.38 2.03
C PHE A 48 5.56 8.87 1.85
N THR A 49 4.92 9.27 0.74
CA THR A 49 4.46 10.65 0.60
C THR A 49 3.11 10.78 1.29
N ASP A 50 2.66 12.01 1.46
CA ASP A 50 1.35 12.25 2.03
C ASP A 50 0.27 11.65 1.14
N VAL A 51 -0.71 11.03 1.78
CA VAL A 51 -1.85 10.47 1.09
C VAL A 51 -2.70 11.60 0.51
N ASP A 52 -3.17 11.41 -0.69
CA ASP A 52 -4.04 12.37 -1.37
C ASP A 52 -5.13 11.60 -2.08
N SER A 53 -5.99 12.27 -2.80
CA SER A 53 -7.06 11.62 -3.53
C SER A 53 -7.02 12.02 -5.00
N THR A 54 -7.59 11.18 -5.86
CA THR A 54 -7.59 11.42 -7.29
C THR A 54 -8.89 10.95 -7.92
N HIS A 55 -9.35 11.69 -8.92
CA HIS A 55 -10.49 11.31 -9.76
C HIS A 55 -10.01 10.84 -11.14
N ALA A 56 -8.69 10.80 -11.34
CA ALA A 56 -8.14 10.56 -12.68
C ALA A 56 -8.12 9.08 -13.08
N MET A 57 -8.45 8.18 -12.17
CA MET A 57 -8.38 6.75 -12.45
C MET A 57 -9.69 6.24 -13.03
N THR A 58 -9.59 5.56 -14.17
CA THR A 58 -10.75 4.93 -14.80
C THR A 58 -10.61 3.42 -14.67
N ASP A 59 -11.71 2.69 -14.92
CA ASP A 59 -11.68 1.23 -14.90
C ASP A 59 -10.63 0.68 -15.86
N SER A 60 -10.51 1.28 -17.03
CA SER A 60 -9.52 0.85 -18.04
C SER A 60 -8.09 1.02 -17.54
N ILE A 61 -7.82 2.15 -16.90
CA ILE A 61 -6.50 2.41 -16.36
C ILE A 61 -6.18 1.40 -15.26
N VAL A 62 -7.12 1.15 -14.37
CA VAL A 62 -6.93 0.20 -13.28
C VAL A 62 -6.66 -1.20 -13.82
N LYS A 63 -7.44 -1.65 -14.79
CA LYS A 63 -7.22 -2.97 -15.39
C LYS A 63 -5.84 -3.09 -16.02
N ASN A 64 -5.42 -2.04 -16.72
CA ASN A 64 -4.10 -2.03 -17.34
C ASN A 64 -2.99 -2.08 -16.30
N LEU A 65 -3.09 -1.31 -15.24
CA LEU A 65 -2.08 -1.32 -14.19
C LEU A 65 -2.01 -2.68 -13.48
N ARG A 66 -3.15 -3.31 -13.25
CA ARG A 66 -3.19 -4.63 -12.64
C ARG A 66 -2.50 -5.67 -13.51
N GLN A 67 -2.73 -5.59 -14.82
CA GLN A 67 -2.08 -6.49 -15.75
C GLN A 67 -0.57 -6.26 -15.80
N LEU A 68 -0.15 -5.01 -15.84
CA LEU A 68 1.28 -4.68 -15.83
C LEU A 68 1.96 -5.16 -14.56
N ALA A 69 1.29 -5.07 -13.42
CA ALA A 69 1.85 -5.54 -12.16
C ALA A 69 2.11 -7.05 -12.21
N ARG A 70 1.20 -7.81 -12.81
CA ARG A 70 1.37 -9.26 -12.93
C ARG A 70 2.47 -9.66 -13.91
N GLN A 71 2.73 -8.83 -14.90
CA GLN A 71 3.77 -9.07 -15.90
C GLN A 71 5.14 -8.61 -15.46
N GLY A 72 5.20 -7.76 -14.43
CA GLY A 72 6.43 -7.18 -13.96
C GLY A 72 7.23 -8.09 -13.06
N LYS A 73 8.31 -7.56 -12.51
CA LYS A 73 9.22 -8.33 -11.66
C LYS A 73 9.10 -8.00 -10.18
N ARG A 74 8.28 -7.01 -9.83
CA ARG A 74 8.14 -6.59 -8.44
C ARG A 74 7.24 -7.55 -7.65
N TYR A 75 6.12 -7.90 -8.23
CA TYR A 75 5.12 -8.73 -7.57
C TYR A 75 5.01 -10.10 -8.22
N ARG A 76 4.46 -11.05 -7.47
CA ARG A 76 4.26 -12.40 -7.98
C ARG A 76 3.21 -12.38 -9.08
N PRO A 77 3.35 -13.26 -10.10
CA PRO A 77 2.39 -13.30 -11.20
C PRO A 77 0.97 -13.64 -10.77
N ASP A 78 0.82 -14.32 -9.64
CA ASP A 78 -0.49 -14.68 -9.10
C ASP A 78 -1.05 -13.60 -8.17
N LEU A 79 -0.49 -12.42 -8.22
CA LEU A 79 -0.97 -11.26 -7.45
C LEU A 79 -2.47 -11.11 -7.57
N LYS A 80 -3.11 -10.99 -6.41
CA LYS A 80 -4.56 -10.86 -6.35
C LYS A 80 -4.96 -9.52 -5.79
N TYR A 81 -5.97 -8.95 -6.40
CA TYR A 81 -6.60 -7.73 -5.91
C TYR A 81 -8.00 -8.08 -5.42
N ALA A 82 -8.56 -7.22 -4.59
CA ALA A 82 -9.94 -7.37 -4.19
C ALA A 82 -10.85 -7.30 -5.42
N PRO A 83 -12.06 -7.85 -5.33
CA PRO A 83 -13.01 -7.80 -6.45
C PRO A 83 -13.23 -6.38 -6.92
N ASP A 84 -13.51 -6.23 -8.20
CA ASP A 84 -13.76 -4.93 -8.78
C ASP A 84 -15.06 -4.36 -8.24
N GLU A 85 -15.02 -3.09 -7.89
CA GLU A 85 -16.18 -2.34 -7.47
C GLU A 85 -16.13 -1.00 -8.19
N PRO A 86 -17.28 -0.43 -8.50
CA PRO A 86 -17.30 0.90 -9.11
C PRO A 86 -16.63 1.90 -8.17
N PHE A 87 -15.86 2.79 -8.72
CA PHE A 87 -15.28 3.86 -7.94
C PHE A 87 -15.22 5.12 -8.78
N LYS A 88 -15.31 6.26 -8.12
CA LYS A 88 -15.16 7.55 -8.78
C LYS A 88 -13.92 8.26 -8.30
N LYS A 89 -13.42 7.85 -7.17
CA LYS A 89 -12.34 8.53 -6.50
C LYS A 89 -11.50 7.49 -5.77
N LEU A 90 -10.19 7.62 -5.82
CA LEU A 90 -9.28 6.76 -5.10
C LEU A 90 -8.32 7.58 -4.29
N MET A 91 -7.81 6.99 -3.24
CA MET A 91 -6.68 7.55 -2.51
C MET A 91 -5.40 7.14 -3.21
N VAL A 92 -4.38 7.96 -3.10
CA VAL A 92 -3.10 7.69 -3.75
C VAL A 92 -1.96 8.06 -2.81
N THR A 93 -0.94 7.22 -2.76
CA THR A 93 0.29 7.51 -2.04
C THR A 93 1.47 6.98 -2.85
N ARG A 94 2.59 7.65 -2.75
CA ARG A 94 3.82 7.23 -3.41
C ARG A 94 4.79 6.70 -2.37
N VAL A 95 5.48 5.63 -2.71
CA VAL A 95 6.41 4.98 -1.80
C VAL A 95 7.79 4.95 -2.44
N LYS A 96 8.80 5.37 -1.70
CA LYS A 96 10.20 5.24 -2.12
C LYS A 96 10.87 4.25 -1.19
N TYR A 97 11.67 3.36 -1.74
CA TYR A 97 12.42 2.40 -0.93
C TYR A 97 13.63 1.91 -1.69
N GLU A 98 14.48 1.17 -1.00
CA GLU A 98 15.64 0.55 -1.63
C GLU A 98 15.36 -0.92 -1.87
N LEU A 99 15.73 -1.38 -3.04
CA LEU A 99 15.55 -2.77 -3.42
C LEU A 99 16.81 -3.18 -4.17
N GLU A 100 17.54 -4.18 -3.64
CA GLU A 100 18.78 -4.65 -4.24
C GLU A 100 19.76 -3.51 -4.51
N ASN A 101 19.90 -2.63 -3.52
CA ASN A 101 20.80 -1.48 -3.55
C ASN A 101 20.43 -0.38 -4.56
N GLU A 102 19.21 -0.43 -5.08
CA GLU A 102 18.71 0.62 -5.96
C GLU A 102 17.51 1.29 -5.34
N GLU A 103 17.42 2.60 -5.49
CA GLU A 103 16.25 3.33 -5.05
C GLU A 103 15.15 3.20 -6.07
N VAL A 104 13.96 2.79 -5.63
CA VAL A 104 12.81 2.66 -6.49
C VAL A 104 11.64 3.44 -5.92
N SER A 105 10.68 3.74 -6.77
CA SER A 105 9.49 4.50 -6.39
C SER A 105 8.27 3.88 -7.04
N ASP A 106 7.23 3.69 -6.24
CA ASP A 106 5.98 3.11 -6.71
C ASP A 106 4.82 3.99 -6.28
N THR A 107 3.74 3.94 -7.04
CA THR A 107 2.50 4.63 -6.67
C THR A 107 1.44 3.58 -6.39
N TYR A 108 0.72 3.75 -5.28
CA TYR A 108 -0.36 2.84 -4.88
C TYR A 108 -1.67 3.59 -4.86
N TYR A 109 -2.68 2.98 -5.46
CA TYR A 109 -4.04 3.51 -5.48
C TYR A 109 -4.90 2.66 -4.57
N LEU A 110 -5.60 3.29 -3.66
CA LEU A 110 -6.34 2.64 -2.59
C LEU A 110 -7.79 3.08 -2.66
N ASP A 111 -8.70 2.24 -2.13
CA ASP A 111 -10.09 2.67 -2.03
C ASP A 111 -10.23 3.80 -1.00
N MET A 112 -11.32 4.54 -1.08
CA MET A 112 -11.52 5.69 -0.20
C MET A 112 -11.63 5.32 1.27
N ASN A 113 -12.03 4.09 1.55
CA ASN A 113 -12.16 3.61 2.92
C ASN A 113 -10.87 3.01 3.47
N LEU A 114 -9.82 2.99 2.65
CA LEU A 114 -8.50 2.46 3.02
C LEU A 114 -8.58 1.02 3.52
N THR A 115 -9.30 0.19 2.78
CA THR A 115 -9.46 -1.22 3.11
C THR A 115 -8.70 -2.15 2.17
N ARG A 116 -8.32 -1.66 0.99
CA ARG A 116 -7.63 -2.49 0.01
C ARG A 116 -6.81 -1.67 -0.97
N VAL A 117 -5.81 -2.32 -1.55
CA VAL A 117 -5.04 -1.75 -2.64
C VAL A 117 -5.77 -2.07 -3.94
N VAL A 118 -6.08 -1.04 -4.71
CA VAL A 118 -6.83 -1.17 -5.96
C VAL A 118 -5.90 -1.37 -7.15
N ALA A 119 -4.79 -0.67 -7.15
CA ALA A 119 -3.83 -0.75 -8.25
C ALA A 119 -2.46 -0.27 -7.79
N PHE A 120 -1.45 -0.62 -8.56
CA PHE A 120 -0.07 -0.30 -8.28
C PHE A 120 0.61 0.10 -9.60
N LYS A 121 1.51 1.06 -9.53
CA LYS A 121 2.27 1.51 -10.69
C LYS A 121 3.72 1.72 -10.30
N GLU A 122 4.64 1.16 -11.08
CA GLU A 122 6.07 1.46 -10.92
C GLU A 122 6.33 2.81 -11.58
N ASN A 123 7.02 3.67 -10.89
CA ASN A 123 7.34 5.00 -11.41
C ASN A 123 8.63 5.03 -12.18
#